data_73b7bf15ec8290d4e6b5cca580000fb3
#
_entry.id   73b7bf15ec8290d4e6b5cca580000fb3
#
_cell.length_a   1.000
_cell.length_b   1.000
_cell.length_c   1.000
_cell.angle_alpha   90.00
_cell.angle_beta   90.00
_cell.angle_gamma   90.00
#
_symmetry.space_group_name_H-M   'P 1'
#
loop_
_entity.id
_entity.type
_entity.pdbx_description
1 polymer ?
#
loop_
_entity_poly.entity_id
_entity_poly.type
_entity_poly.pdbx_seq_one_letter_code
_entity_poly.pdbx_strand_id
1 'polypeptide(L)'
;LKTFARLGLKAIPMAADTGPIGGDLSHEFIIISNTGESDIYFDNNILNEGNKISDISYDDDLNSIVEKFKSYYSASDEKHDKAKFDEIVHKEKQMNSKGIEVGHIFHFGTKYSNSMKANVLDSDGKEKTVHMGSYGIGISRLVGAIIESSHDESGIIWPDAVSPFTLGVINLKPKDDEASSIANKVYNQINDKSEVLLDEKNDNAGVKFSRMDLIGLPHQIIIGS
;
A
#
# COMPACT_ATOMS: atom_id res chain seq x y z
N LEU A 1 -2.33 7.43 -4.41
CA LEU A 1 -2.05 6.28 -5.31
C LEU A 1 -0.55 6.06 -5.52
N LYS A 2 0.20 7.13 -5.82
CA LYS A 2 1.65 7.04 -6.04
C LYS A 2 2.42 6.62 -4.78
N THR A 3 1.98 7.07 -3.61
CA THR A 3 2.54 6.63 -2.33
C THR A 3 2.39 5.11 -2.15
N PHE A 4 1.20 4.57 -2.36
CA PHE A 4 0.96 3.14 -2.24
C PHE A 4 1.72 2.31 -3.29
N ALA A 5 1.76 2.80 -4.55
CA ALA A 5 2.55 2.14 -5.60
C ALA A 5 4.04 2.05 -5.25
N ARG A 6 4.62 3.09 -4.63
CA ARG A 6 6.02 3.08 -4.14
C ARG A 6 6.27 2.07 -3.01
N LEU A 7 5.22 1.72 -2.26
CA LEU A 7 5.27 0.67 -1.22
C LEU A 7 5.06 -0.73 -1.80
N GLY A 8 4.90 -0.86 -3.12
CA GLY A 8 4.60 -2.13 -3.77
C GLY A 8 3.12 -2.55 -3.68
N LEU A 9 2.24 -1.64 -3.26
CA LEU A 9 0.81 -1.90 -3.07
C LEU A 9 -0.04 -1.40 -4.24
N LYS A 10 -1.06 -2.18 -4.60
CA LYS A 10 -2.09 -1.79 -5.59
C LYS A 10 -3.33 -1.30 -4.86
N ALA A 11 -3.33 -0.03 -4.49
CA ALA A 11 -4.49 0.58 -3.88
C ALA A 11 -5.51 1.02 -4.93
N ILE A 12 -6.78 0.70 -4.70
CA ILE A 12 -7.90 1.10 -5.55
C ILE A 12 -8.61 2.29 -4.90
N PRO A 13 -8.78 3.42 -5.60
CA PRO A 13 -9.60 4.51 -5.09
C PRO A 13 -11.09 4.12 -5.20
N MET A 14 -11.77 4.03 -4.07
CA MET A 14 -13.17 3.71 -3.95
C MET A 14 -13.99 4.94 -3.60
N ALA A 15 -15.12 5.16 -4.26
CA ALA A 15 -16.09 6.14 -3.81
C ALA A 15 -16.61 5.74 -2.42
N ALA A 16 -16.54 6.67 -1.47
CA ALA A 16 -16.91 6.44 -0.07
C ALA A 16 -17.88 7.51 0.46
N ASP A 17 -18.52 7.23 1.57
CA ASP A 17 -19.36 8.21 2.25
C ASP A 17 -18.51 9.27 2.95
N THR A 18 -19.00 10.51 2.96
CA THR A 18 -18.32 11.59 3.69
C THR A 18 -18.61 11.56 5.19
N GLY A 19 -19.61 10.80 5.61
CA GLY A 19 -20.02 10.67 7.00
C GLY A 19 -20.30 12.01 7.70
N PRO A 20 -20.20 12.05 9.03
CA PRO A 20 -20.43 13.28 9.81
C PRO A 20 -19.44 14.40 9.50
N ILE A 21 -18.26 14.07 9.01
CA ILE A 21 -17.21 15.04 8.63
C ILE A 21 -17.68 15.90 7.45
N GLY A 22 -18.47 15.30 6.54
CA GLY A 22 -19.05 15.94 5.38
C GLY A 22 -18.03 16.36 4.33
N GLY A 23 -18.47 17.16 3.37
CA GLY A 23 -17.72 17.56 2.19
C GLY A 23 -18.43 17.13 0.92
N ASP A 24 -17.84 17.43 -0.23
CA ASP A 24 -18.47 17.16 -1.53
C ASP A 24 -18.05 15.80 -2.11
N LEU A 25 -16.82 15.39 -1.83
CA LEU A 25 -16.22 14.15 -2.34
C LEU A 25 -15.41 13.46 -1.25
N SER A 26 -15.48 12.14 -1.26
CA SER A 26 -14.70 11.25 -0.39
C SER A 26 -14.26 10.02 -1.18
N HIS A 27 -13.00 9.63 -1.02
CA HIS A 27 -12.45 8.40 -1.59
C HIS A 27 -11.60 7.68 -0.56
N GLU A 28 -11.87 6.40 -0.39
CA GLU A 28 -11.02 5.47 0.33
C GLU A 28 -10.02 4.82 -0.62
N PHE A 29 -8.83 4.56 -0.13
CA PHE A 29 -7.84 3.76 -0.84
C PHE A 29 -7.81 2.37 -0.23
N ILE A 30 -8.21 1.37 -1.02
CA ILE A 30 -8.44 0.01 -0.54
C ILE A 30 -7.42 -0.95 -1.18
N ILE A 31 -6.83 -1.79 -0.35
CA ILE A 31 -6.03 -2.95 -0.77
C ILE A 31 -6.92 -4.19 -0.72
N ILE A 32 -6.96 -4.97 -1.81
CA ILE A 32 -7.72 -6.23 -1.84
C ILE A 32 -7.06 -7.23 -0.88
N SER A 33 -7.84 -7.77 0.04
CA SER A 33 -7.43 -8.83 0.95
C SER A 33 -8.62 -9.59 1.47
N ASN A 34 -8.53 -10.92 1.55
CA ASN A 34 -9.60 -11.77 2.08
C ASN A 34 -9.90 -11.50 3.56
N THR A 35 -8.95 -10.93 4.29
CA THR A 35 -9.07 -10.53 5.71
C THR A 35 -9.57 -9.10 5.89
N GLY A 36 -9.87 -8.41 4.78
CA GLY A 36 -10.37 -7.04 4.81
C GLY A 36 -11.72 -6.88 5.51
N GLU A 37 -11.91 -5.72 6.14
CA GLU A 37 -13.13 -5.40 6.88
C GLU A 37 -14.28 -4.96 5.96
N SER A 38 -13.95 -4.29 4.85
CA SER A 38 -14.92 -3.68 3.94
C SER A 38 -15.26 -4.60 2.77
N ASP A 39 -16.55 -4.72 2.44
CA ASP A 39 -16.98 -5.26 1.15
C ASP A 39 -16.80 -4.20 0.07
N ILE A 40 -16.22 -4.58 -1.05
CA ILE A 40 -15.89 -3.68 -2.16
C ILE A 40 -16.38 -4.22 -3.49
N TYR A 41 -16.83 -3.31 -4.35
CA TYR A 41 -17.40 -3.61 -5.67
C TYR A 41 -16.70 -2.76 -6.72
N PHE A 42 -16.13 -3.38 -7.75
CA PHE A 42 -15.36 -2.64 -8.73
C PHE A 42 -15.28 -3.33 -10.10
N ASP A 43 -14.98 -2.53 -11.12
CA ASP A 43 -14.60 -3.01 -12.44
C ASP A 43 -13.18 -3.55 -12.40
N ASN A 44 -12.97 -4.83 -12.73
CA ASN A 44 -11.65 -5.47 -12.76
C ASN A 44 -10.62 -4.75 -13.63
N ASN A 45 -11.06 -3.99 -14.62
CA ASN A 45 -10.16 -3.23 -15.48
C ASN A 45 -9.36 -2.16 -14.71
N ILE A 46 -9.87 -1.64 -13.56
CA ILE A 46 -9.18 -0.64 -12.75
C ILE A 46 -7.83 -1.15 -12.23
N LEU A 47 -7.68 -2.46 -12.02
CA LEU A 47 -6.43 -3.07 -11.56
C LEU A 47 -5.29 -2.90 -12.55
N ASN A 48 -5.59 -2.77 -13.85
CA ASN A 48 -4.59 -2.57 -14.88
C ASN A 48 -3.99 -1.15 -14.84
N GLU A 49 -4.74 -0.18 -14.33
CA GLU A 49 -4.26 1.19 -14.20
C GLU A 49 -3.26 1.34 -13.06
N GLY A 50 -3.39 0.56 -12.00
CA GLY A 50 -2.46 0.55 -10.86
C GLY A 50 -1.00 0.32 -11.26
N ASN A 51 -0.75 -0.44 -12.32
CA ASN A 51 0.60 -0.73 -12.81
C ASN A 51 1.31 0.49 -13.42
N LYS A 52 0.59 1.54 -13.78
CA LYS A 52 1.11 2.76 -14.44
C LYS A 52 1.30 3.93 -13.48
N ILE A 53 0.83 3.78 -12.25
CA ILE A 53 0.81 4.89 -11.26
C ILE A 53 2.21 5.37 -10.89
N SER A 54 3.20 4.46 -10.79
CA SER A 54 4.59 4.81 -10.46
C SER A 54 5.21 5.76 -11.49
N ASP A 55 4.81 5.63 -12.75
CA ASP A 55 5.40 6.34 -13.88
C ASP A 55 4.80 7.75 -14.09
N ILE A 56 3.67 8.05 -13.43
CA ILE A 56 2.99 9.34 -13.52
C ILE A 56 3.86 10.45 -12.92
N SER A 57 4.14 11.49 -13.69
CA SER A 57 4.73 12.74 -13.20
C SER A 57 3.66 13.68 -12.66
N TYR A 58 4.03 14.53 -11.69
CA TYR A 58 3.14 15.62 -11.25
C TYR A 58 3.00 16.75 -12.28
N ASP A 59 3.85 16.74 -13.33
CA ASP A 59 3.78 17.66 -14.46
C ASP A 59 2.88 17.15 -15.60
N ASP A 60 2.39 15.89 -15.50
CA ASP A 60 1.45 15.32 -16.46
C ASP A 60 0.05 15.95 -16.31
N ASP A 61 -0.82 15.70 -17.29
CA ASP A 61 -2.24 16.06 -17.20
C ASP A 61 -2.96 15.16 -16.18
N LEU A 62 -2.85 15.56 -14.90
CA LEU A 62 -3.46 14.83 -13.79
C LEU A 62 -4.98 14.77 -13.88
N ASN A 63 -5.63 15.75 -14.55
CA ASN A 63 -7.09 15.73 -14.70
C ASN A 63 -7.53 14.57 -15.58
N SER A 64 -6.87 14.36 -16.72
CA SER A 64 -7.15 13.19 -17.58
C SER A 64 -6.94 11.87 -16.86
N ILE A 65 -5.91 11.76 -16.01
CA ILE A 65 -5.64 10.58 -15.21
C ILE A 65 -6.76 10.35 -14.20
N VAL A 66 -7.18 11.39 -13.47
CA VAL A 66 -8.28 11.32 -12.49
C VAL A 66 -9.60 10.93 -13.17
N GLU A 67 -9.95 11.56 -14.30
CA GLU A 67 -11.16 11.23 -15.05
C GLU A 67 -11.15 9.78 -15.56
N LYS A 68 -9.99 9.27 -15.93
CA LYS A 68 -9.85 7.86 -16.28
C LYS A 68 -10.16 6.93 -15.11
N PHE A 69 -9.63 7.20 -13.91
CA PHE A 69 -10.00 6.42 -12.72
C PHE A 69 -11.49 6.52 -12.40
N LYS A 70 -12.08 7.71 -12.50
CA LYS A 70 -13.51 7.92 -12.29
C LYS A 70 -14.41 7.22 -13.33
N SER A 71 -13.88 6.87 -14.50
CA SER A 71 -14.64 6.14 -15.52
C SER A 71 -14.90 4.69 -15.14
N TYR A 72 -14.12 4.12 -14.23
CA TYR A 72 -14.35 2.79 -13.68
C TYR A 72 -15.31 2.87 -12.49
N TYR A 73 -16.20 1.89 -12.40
CA TYR A 73 -16.96 1.72 -11.17
C TYR A 73 -16.04 1.19 -10.06
N SER A 74 -16.01 1.87 -8.93
CA SER A 74 -15.35 1.41 -7.72
C SER A 74 -16.02 2.05 -6.51
N ALA A 75 -16.54 1.24 -5.59
CA ALA A 75 -17.27 1.71 -4.42
C ALA A 75 -17.10 0.75 -3.24
N SER A 76 -17.02 1.31 -2.03
CA SER A 76 -17.24 0.57 -0.79
C SER A 76 -18.71 0.21 -0.65
N ASP A 77 -19.05 -0.74 0.24
CA ASP A 77 -20.43 -1.20 0.47
C ASP A 77 -21.40 -0.04 0.72
N GLU A 78 -20.98 0.95 1.49
CA GLU A 78 -21.79 2.13 1.83
C GLU A 78 -22.22 2.97 0.62
N LYS A 79 -21.46 2.93 -0.47
CA LYS A 79 -21.71 3.68 -1.71
C LYS A 79 -22.04 2.78 -2.90
N HIS A 80 -22.14 1.46 -2.67
CA HIS A 80 -22.47 0.54 -3.72
C HIS A 80 -23.90 0.74 -4.21
N ASP A 81 -24.04 1.02 -5.50
CA ASP A 81 -25.31 1.04 -6.24
C ASP A 81 -25.34 -0.13 -7.22
N LYS A 82 -26.07 -1.20 -6.83
CA LYS A 82 -26.15 -2.41 -7.63
C LYS A 82 -26.72 -2.17 -9.03
N ALA A 83 -27.72 -1.29 -9.16
CA ALA A 83 -28.35 -1.03 -10.46
C ALA A 83 -27.36 -0.36 -11.41
N LYS A 84 -26.64 0.66 -10.91
CA LYS A 84 -25.58 1.34 -11.65
C LYS A 84 -24.42 0.41 -11.97
N PHE A 85 -24.02 -0.45 -11.02
CA PHE A 85 -22.95 -1.42 -11.23
C PHE A 85 -23.30 -2.41 -12.35
N ASP A 86 -24.52 -2.95 -12.34
CA ASP A 86 -25.01 -3.89 -13.36
C ASP A 86 -25.19 -3.21 -14.74
N GLU A 87 -25.45 -1.89 -14.77
CA GLU A 87 -25.62 -1.12 -16.00
C GLU A 87 -24.27 -0.83 -16.69
N ILE A 88 -23.26 -0.40 -15.93
CA ILE A 88 -22.02 0.15 -16.49
C ILE A 88 -20.87 -0.86 -16.55
N VAL A 89 -20.90 -1.95 -15.77
CA VAL A 89 -19.84 -2.95 -15.72
C VAL A 89 -20.34 -4.28 -16.29
N HIS A 90 -19.70 -4.77 -17.33
CA HIS A 90 -20.00 -6.09 -17.88
C HIS A 90 -19.84 -7.17 -16.81
N LYS A 91 -20.76 -8.15 -16.75
CA LYS A 91 -20.80 -9.21 -15.71
C LYS A 91 -19.46 -9.91 -15.49
N GLU A 92 -18.75 -10.22 -16.55
CA GLU A 92 -17.41 -10.85 -16.50
C GLU A 92 -16.29 -9.96 -15.97
N LYS A 93 -16.57 -8.66 -15.80
CA LYS A 93 -15.66 -7.67 -15.23
C LYS A 93 -16.07 -7.20 -13.83
N GLN A 94 -17.26 -7.59 -13.39
CA GLN A 94 -17.75 -7.27 -12.06
C GLN A 94 -16.94 -8.05 -11.01
N MET A 95 -16.36 -7.33 -10.06
CA MET A 95 -15.64 -7.88 -8.92
C MET A 95 -16.32 -7.48 -7.63
N ASN A 96 -16.47 -8.46 -6.75
CA ASN A 96 -16.81 -8.28 -5.35
C ASN A 96 -15.70 -8.95 -4.51
N SER A 97 -15.15 -8.25 -3.56
CA SER A 97 -14.07 -8.75 -2.70
C SER A 97 -14.12 -8.08 -1.33
N LYS A 98 -13.28 -8.57 -0.43
CA LYS A 98 -12.93 -7.85 0.78
C LYS A 98 -11.73 -6.94 0.56
N GLY A 99 -11.64 -5.86 1.33
CA GLY A 99 -10.53 -4.93 1.26
C GLY A 99 -10.18 -4.28 2.58
N ILE A 100 -8.93 -3.82 2.67
CA ILE A 100 -8.39 -3.08 3.81
C ILE A 100 -8.26 -1.62 3.40
N GLU A 101 -8.93 -0.72 4.11
CA GLU A 101 -8.75 0.72 3.93
C GLU A 101 -7.38 1.15 4.45
N VAL A 102 -6.55 1.70 3.59
CA VAL A 102 -5.19 2.16 3.93
C VAL A 102 -5.03 3.68 3.90
N GLY A 103 -5.98 4.38 3.32
CA GLY A 103 -6.00 5.83 3.29
C GLY A 103 -7.35 6.37 2.87
N HIS A 104 -7.58 7.64 3.18
CA HIS A 104 -8.83 8.33 2.90
C HIS A 104 -8.57 9.79 2.56
N ILE A 105 -9.24 10.28 1.53
CA ILE A 105 -9.19 11.69 1.15
C ILE A 105 -10.59 12.29 1.14
N PHE A 106 -10.69 13.55 1.60
CA PHE A 106 -11.90 14.32 1.62
C PHE A 106 -11.68 15.67 0.95
N HIS A 107 -12.66 16.11 0.16
CA HIS A 107 -12.75 17.46 -0.32
C HIS A 107 -13.87 18.18 0.44
N PHE A 108 -13.51 19.19 1.24
CA PHE A 108 -14.46 19.93 2.07
C PHE A 108 -14.99 21.20 1.40
N GLY A 109 -14.45 21.57 0.25
CA GLY A 109 -14.75 22.85 -0.36
C GLY A 109 -14.48 24.00 0.62
N THR A 110 -15.46 24.87 0.82
CA THR A 110 -15.35 25.99 1.76
C THR A 110 -16.13 25.77 3.07
N LYS A 111 -16.59 24.54 3.34
CA LYS A 111 -17.43 24.23 4.51
C LYS A 111 -16.83 24.73 5.82
N TYR A 112 -15.59 24.39 6.09
CA TYR A 112 -14.91 24.78 7.32
C TYR A 112 -14.29 26.15 7.24
N SER A 113 -13.69 26.51 6.12
CA SER A 113 -13.05 27.81 5.91
C SER A 113 -14.02 28.98 5.99
N ASN A 114 -15.25 28.85 5.51
CA ASN A 114 -16.32 29.86 5.71
C ASN A 114 -16.59 30.08 7.19
N SER A 115 -16.75 29.01 7.97
CA SER A 115 -17.02 29.10 9.41
C SER A 115 -15.86 29.73 10.18
N MET A 116 -14.61 29.46 9.72
CA MET A 116 -13.37 29.97 10.31
C MET A 116 -13.01 31.37 9.79
N LYS A 117 -13.71 31.89 8.78
CA LYS A 117 -13.36 33.12 8.04
C LYS A 117 -11.93 33.06 7.49
N ALA A 118 -11.52 31.88 7.02
CA ALA A 118 -10.19 31.65 6.47
C ALA A 118 -10.15 32.13 5.01
N ASN A 119 -9.76 33.38 4.80
CA ASN A 119 -9.72 34.04 3.50
C ASN A 119 -8.27 34.41 3.12
N VAL A 120 -8.03 34.50 1.84
CA VAL A 120 -6.77 35.00 1.24
C VAL A 120 -7.11 36.06 0.19
N LEU A 121 -6.16 36.93 -0.11
CA LEU A 121 -6.28 37.82 -1.25
C LEU A 121 -5.78 37.13 -2.51
N ASP A 122 -6.56 37.15 -3.59
CA ASP A 122 -6.10 36.65 -4.89
C ASP A 122 -5.16 37.65 -5.59
N SER A 123 -4.72 37.32 -6.78
CA SER A 123 -3.85 38.18 -7.59
C SER A 123 -4.41 39.55 -7.91
N ASP A 124 -5.73 39.67 -7.87
CA ASP A 124 -6.46 40.91 -8.15
C ASP A 124 -6.77 41.69 -6.85
N GLY A 125 -6.27 41.24 -5.71
CA GLY A 125 -6.50 41.84 -4.39
C GLY A 125 -7.90 41.59 -3.84
N LYS A 126 -8.66 40.65 -4.40
CA LYS A 126 -9.99 40.29 -3.91
C LYS A 126 -9.88 39.18 -2.88
N GLU A 127 -10.70 39.30 -1.85
CA GLU A 127 -10.82 38.29 -0.81
C GLU A 127 -11.49 37.02 -1.37
N LYS A 128 -10.87 35.86 -1.15
CA LYS A 128 -11.38 34.53 -1.49
C LYS A 128 -11.27 33.60 -0.30
N THR A 129 -12.37 32.89 -0.01
CA THR A 129 -12.36 31.81 0.97
C THR A 129 -11.56 30.63 0.44
N VAL A 130 -10.63 30.09 1.26
CA VAL A 130 -9.79 28.97 0.87
C VAL A 130 -10.58 27.66 0.79
N HIS A 131 -10.27 26.82 -0.19
CA HIS A 131 -10.77 25.46 -0.24
C HIS A 131 -9.93 24.56 0.66
N MET A 132 -10.57 23.62 1.32
CA MET A 132 -9.93 22.70 2.26
C MET A 132 -10.16 21.25 1.85
N GLY A 133 -9.20 20.41 2.18
CA GLY A 133 -9.29 18.96 2.10
C GLY A 133 -8.59 18.30 3.26
N SER A 134 -8.83 17.01 3.44
CA SER A 134 -8.12 16.16 4.40
C SER A 134 -7.59 14.92 3.70
N TYR A 135 -6.39 14.50 4.07
CA TYR A 135 -5.68 13.41 3.44
C TYR A 135 -5.03 12.56 4.53
N GLY A 136 -5.56 11.35 4.72
CA GLY A 136 -5.11 10.46 5.78
C GLY A 136 -4.51 9.16 5.22
N ILE A 137 -3.44 8.68 5.87
CA ILE A 137 -2.85 7.35 5.63
C ILE A 137 -2.70 6.65 6.97
N GLY A 138 -3.21 5.41 7.06
CA GLY A 138 -3.09 4.56 8.23
C GLY A 138 -1.71 3.87 8.30
N ILE A 139 -0.68 4.54 8.81
CA ILE A 139 0.70 4.04 8.79
C ILE A 139 0.83 2.67 9.48
N SER A 140 0.28 2.49 10.66
CA SER A 140 0.31 1.20 11.37
C SER A 140 -0.52 0.13 10.66
N ARG A 141 -1.65 0.51 10.07
CA ARG A 141 -2.50 -0.38 9.26
C ARG A 141 -1.79 -0.83 7.98
N LEU A 142 -0.94 0.01 7.38
CA LEU A 142 -0.16 -0.34 6.20
C LEU A 142 0.71 -1.57 6.40
N VAL A 143 1.33 -1.74 7.57
CA VAL A 143 2.15 -2.93 7.86
C VAL A 143 1.30 -4.20 7.72
N GLY A 144 0.13 -4.22 8.34
CA GLY A 144 -0.82 -5.34 8.22
C GLY A 144 -1.30 -5.54 6.78
N ALA A 145 -1.65 -4.46 6.08
CA ALA A 145 -2.13 -4.52 4.71
C ALA A 145 -1.06 -5.05 3.73
N ILE A 146 0.21 -4.70 3.92
CA ILE A 146 1.33 -5.23 3.14
C ILE A 146 1.44 -6.74 3.36
N ILE A 147 1.45 -7.19 4.61
CA ILE A 147 1.54 -8.61 4.96
C ILE A 147 0.36 -9.39 4.38
N GLU A 148 -0.86 -8.91 4.60
CA GLU A 148 -2.09 -9.56 4.13
C GLU A 148 -2.20 -9.64 2.61
N SER A 149 -1.63 -8.68 1.88
CA SER A 149 -1.62 -8.70 0.42
C SER A 149 -0.41 -9.40 -0.20
N SER A 150 0.58 -9.77 0.60
CA SER A 150 1.88 -10.25 0.11
C SER A 150 2.48 -11.32 1.03
N HIS A 151 1.85 -12.50 1.05
CA HIS A 151 2.29 -13.67 1.79
C HIS A 151 1.92 -14.96 1.04
N ASP A 152 2.53 -16.06 1.43
CA ASP A 152 2.15 -17.42 1.04
C ASP A 152 1.97 -18.32 2.28
N GLU A 153 1.86 -19.64 2.07
CA GLU A 153 1.72 -20.63 3.16
C GLU A 153 2.95 -20.73 4.06
N SER A 154 4.12 -20.27 3.61
CA SER A 154 5.39 -20.33 4.33
C SER A 154 5.64 -19.07 5.18
N GLY A 155 5.10 -17.94 4.80
CA GLY A 155 5.29 -16.68 5.53
C GLY A 155 5.05 -15.43 4.71
N ILE A 156 5.68 -14.34 5.13
CA ILE A 156 5.57 -13.02 4.50
C ILE A 156 6.41 -12.98 3.22
N ILE A 157 5.94 -12.24 2.22
CA ILE A 157 6.69 -11.89 1.01
C ILE A 157 6.78 -10.37 0.94
N TRP A 158 7.79 -9.79 1.57
CA TRP A 158 7.94 -8.33 1.58
C TRP A 158 8.22 -7.78 0.19
N PRO A 159 7.49 -6.75 -0.26
CA PRO A 159 7.96 -5.95 -1.39
C PRO A 159 9.32 -5.33 -1.06
N ASP A 160 10.24 -5.33 -2.02
CA ASP A 160 11.63 -4.84 -1.83
C ASP A 160 11.68 -3.43 -1.21
N ALA A 161 10.75 -2.56 -1.59
CA ALA A 161 10.70 -1.17 -1.14
C ALA A 161 10.43 -1.00 0.37
N VAL A 162 9.88 -2.02 1.02
CA VAL A 162 9.42 -1.96 2.42
C VAL A 162 9.90 -3.14 3.26
N SER A 163 10.77 -3.97 2.72
CA SER A 163 11.37 -5.06 3.48
C SER A 163 12.18 -4.51 4.65
N PRO A 164 11.99 -5.03 5.87
CA PRO A 164 12.75 -4.56 7.05
C PRO A 164 14.25 -4.86 6.94
N PHE A 165 14.62 -5.87 6.18
CA PHE A 165 16.00 -6.21 5.82
C PHE A 165 16.02 -6.63 4.35
N THR A 166 17.03 -6.20 3.63
CA THR A 166 17.22 -6.57 2.21
C THR A 166 17.67 -8.02 2.06
N LEU A 167 18.43 -8.52 3.06
CA LEU A 167 19.11 -9.82 2.98
C LEU A 167 19.13 -10.52 4.34
N GLY A 168 18.89 -11.84 4.32
CA GLY A 168 19.17 -12.74 5.42
C GLY A 168 20.48 -13.52 5.19
N VAL A 169 21.36 -13.55 6.17
CA VAL A 169 22.54 -14.43 6.19
C VAL A 169 22.30 -15.55 7.19
N ILE A 170 22.29 -16.80 6.73
CA ILE A 170 21.98 -17.97 7.56
C ILE A 170 23.27 -18.77 7.77
N ASN A 171 23.81 -18.76 8.99
CA ASN A 171 24.92 -19.63 9.36
C ASN A 171 24.38 -20.98 9.85
N LEU A 172 24.53 -22.04 9.05
CA LEU A 172 24.08 -23.39 9.40
C LEU A 172 24.99 -24.11 10.40
N LYS A 173 26.25 -23.63 10.57
CA LYS A 173 27.25 -24.23 11.46
C LYS A 173 27.81 -23.18 12.45
N PRO A 174 27.00 -22.62 13.37
CA PRO A 174 27.45 -21.53 14.24
C PRO A 174 28.53 -21.92 15.25
N LYS A 175 28.80 -23.22 15.41
CA LYS A 175 29.90 -23.76 16.25
C LYS A 175 31.19 -24.02 15.46
N ASP A 176 31.14 -23.89 14.15
CA ASP A 176 32.31 -23.96 13.29
C ASP A 176 32.90 -22.58 13.09
N ASP A 177 34.16 -22.41 13.48
CA ASP A 177 34.84 -21.13 13.47
C ASP A 177 35.02 -20.56 12.04
N GLU A 178 35.26 -21.44 11.06
CA GLU A 178 35.43 -21.07 9.65
C GLU A 178 34.10 -20.57 9.07
N ALA A 179 33.02 -21.35 9.26
CA ALA A 179 31.68 -20.96 8.81
C ALA A 179 31.25 -19.64 9.46
N SER A 180 31.49 -19.47 10.75
CA SER A 180 31.15 -18.25 11.48
C SER A 180 31.97 -17.05 11.02
N SER A 181 33.26 -17.25 10.72
CA SER A 181 34.12 -16.20 10.17
C SER A 181 33.62 -15.74 8.79
N ILE A 182 33.22 -16.69 7.92
CA ILE A 182 32.66 -16.37 6.60
C ILE A 182 31.32 -15.63 6.74
N ALA A 183 30.42 -16.10 7.62
CA ALA A 183 29.12 -15.47 7.84
C ALA A 183 29.28 -14.02 8.31
N ASN A 184 30.15 -13.76 9.28
CA ASN A 184 30.44 -12.43 9.78
C ASN A 184 31.11 -11.55 8.72
N LYS A 185 32.00 -12.09 7.90
CA LYS A 185 32.61 -11.35 6.79
C LYS A 185 31.57 -10.92 5.75
N VAL A 186 30.68 -11.83 5.35
CA VAL A 186 29.58 -11.51 4.41
C VAL A 186 28.64 -10.47 5.02
N TYR A 187 28.21 -10.68 6.27
CA TYR A 187 27.38 -9.72 6.99
C TYR A 187 28.00 -8.31 7.00
N ASN A 188 29.25 -8.19 7.47
CA ASN A 188 29.91 -6.88 7.58
C ASN A 188 30.11 -6.21 6.23
N GLN A 189 30.44 -6.94 5.17
CA GLN A 189 30.65 -6.37 3.83
C GLN A 189 29.36 -5.79 3.22
N ILE A 190 28.22 -6.35 3.57
CA ILE A 190 26.93 -5.93 3.00
C ILE A 190 26.21 -4.94 3.91
N ASN A 191 26.28 -5.12 5.23
CA ASN A 191 25.58 -4.29 6.20
C ASN A 191 25.97 -2.82 6.17
N ASP A 192 27.17 -2.49 5.68
CA ASP A 192 27.58 -1.11 5.44
C ASP A 192 26.77 -0.40 4.33
N LYS A 193 26.06 -1.17 3.49
CA LYS A 193 25.34 -0.67 2.30
C LYS A 193 23.84 -0.98 2.30
N SER A 194 23.42 -1.94 3.09
CA SER A 194 22.04 -2.44 3.12
C SER A 194 21.76 -3.08 4.48
N GLU A 195 20.49 -3.01 4.91
CA GLU A 195 20.05 -3.69 6.12
C GLU A 195 20.13 -5.22 5.96
N VAL A 196 20.87 -5.89 6.83
CA VAL A 196 21.11 -7.35 6.79
C VAL A 196 20.72 -7.99 8.12
N LEU A 197 20.03 -9.12 8.06
CA LEU A 197 19.72 -9.94 9.22
C LEU A 197 20.66 -11.16 9.26
N LEU A 198 21.46 -11.31 10.32
CA LEU A 198 22.31 -12.48 10.53
C LEU A 198 21.65 -13.48 11.50
N ASP A 199 21.41 -14.72 11.06
CA ASP A 199 20.99 -15.85 11.90
C ASP A 199 22.18 -16.74 12.26
N GLU A 200 22.75 -16.52 13.43
CA GLU A 200 23.82 -17.32 14.01
C GLU A 200 23.36 -18.17 15.22
N LYS A 201 22.03 -18.29 15.44
CA LYS A 201 21.51 -19.14 16.52
C LYS A 201 21.91 -20.59 16.29
N ASN A 202 22.17 -21.31 17.41
CA ASN A 202 22.51 -22.72 17.36
C ASN A 202 21.26 -23.62 17.26
N ASP A 203 20.51 -23.44 16.15
CA ASP A 203 19.35 -24.25 15.78
C ASP A 203 19.70 -25.17 14.61
N ASN A 204 18.88 -26.18 14.35
CA ASN A 204 19.04 -27.00 13.16
C ASN A 204 18.62 -26.23 11.88
N ALA A 205 19.10 -26.68 10.72
CA ALA A 205 18.88 -25.99 9.44
C ALA A 205 17.40 -25.76 9.11
N GLY A 206 16.54 -26.76 9.35
CA GLY A 206 15.10 -26.65 9.07
C GLY A 206 14.43 -25.52 9.86
N VAL A 207 14.79 -25.38 11.15
CA VAL A 207 14.26 -24.29 11.99
C VAL A 207 14.72 -22.91 11.51
N LYS A 208 15.99 -22.82 11.05
CA LYS A 208 16.55 -21.57 10.51
C LYS A 208 15.85 -21.17 9.21
N PHE A 209 15.65 -22.10 8.29
CA PHE A 209 14.93 -21.85 7.04
C PHE A 209 13.49 -21.43 7.31
N SER A 210 12.74 -22.20 8.11
CA SER A 210 11.35 -21.83 8.45
C SER A 210 11.23 -20.46 9.11
N ARG A 211 12.21 -20.07 9.94
CA ARG A 211 12.25 -18.73 10.54
C ARG A 211 12.45 -17.64 9.48
N MET A 212 13.39 -17.83 8.57
CA MET A 212 13.67 -16.86 7.52
C MET A 212 12.52 -16.75 6.51
N ASP A 213 11.88 -17.87 6.17
CA ASP A 213 10.69 -17.89 5.32
C ASP A 213 9.52 -17.16 6.01
N LEU A 214 9.31 -17.40 7.31
CA LEU A 214 8.28 -16.69 8.07
C LEU A 214 8.53 -15.17 8.13
N ILE A 215 9.79 -14.74 8.28
CA ILE A 215 10.17 -13.31 8.24
C ILE A 215 9.99 -12.74 6.83
N GLY A 216 10.21 -13.55 5.79
CA GLY A 216 9.91 -13.22 4.40
C GLY A 216 10.89 -12.27 3.72
N LEU A 217 12.19 -12.40 4.02
CA LEU A 217 13.20 -11.53 3.41
C LEU A 217 13.36 -11.82 1.91
N PRO A 218 13.55 -10.78 1.06
CA PRO A 218 13.64 -10.94 -0.39
C PRO A 218 14.81 -11.82 -0.85
N HIS A 219 15.92 -11.77 -0.12
CA HIS A 219 17.13 -12.52 -0.45
C HIS A 219 17.69 -13.26 0.76
N GLN A 220 18.31 -14.42 0.51
CA GLN A 220 18.95 -15.22 1.55
C GLN A 220 20.31 -15.73 1.07
N ILE A 221 21.34 -15.62 1.90
CA ILE A 221 22.65 -16.25 1.72
C ILE A 221 22.81 -17.32 2.79
N ILE A 222 23.12 -18.53 2.34
CA ILE A 222 23.25 -19.71 3.22
C ILE A 222 24.73 -20.10 3.29
N ILE A 223 25.24 -20.23 4.51
CA ILE A 223 26.62 -20.63 4.79
C ILE A 223 26.59 -21.94 5.55
N GLY A 224 27.09 -23.03 4.94
CA GLY A 224 26.85 -24.36 5.50
C GLY A 224 27.84 -25.46 5.19
N SER A 225 28.68 -25.35 4.20
CA SER A 225 29.65 -26.39 3.87
C SER A 225 31.06 -25.94 4.11
#